data_786142a560128eb7ee2a938d9af628da
#
_entry.id   786142a560128eb7ee2a938d9af628da
#
_cell.length_a   1.000
_cell.length_b   1.000
_cell.length_c   1.000
_cell.angle_alpha   90.00
_cell.angle_beta   90.00
_cell.angle_gamma   90.00
#
_symmetry.space_group_name_H-M   'P 1'
#
loop_
_entity.id
_entity.type
_entity.pdbx_description
1 polymer ?
#
loop_
_entity_poly.entity_id
_entity_poly.type
_entity_poly.pdbx_seq_one_letter_code
_entity_poly.pdbx_strand_id
1 'polypeptide(L)'
;KELIIFMNSMSMIGKVIERCDFLTPDNVNIICADSNTNNKNALSAISRKLKGERSGERFEVGRVPLKHEQNKTYTFCTSTAHFGVDFYSDCALTIVVCDNRYQYSVVNVDLDLPQILGRVRNQDNPNYNRCLLISNASFAEHMDYNYLLKKHNETKERCEQYRDLIASIDEKGVKMLYAAAVSEQKKSG
;
A
#
# COMPACT_ATOMS: atom_id res chain seq x y z
N LYS A 1 20.37 -8.39 -6.22
CA LYS A 1 19.67 -7.14 -5.84
C LYS A 1 18.22 -7.49 -5.59
N GLU A 2 17.66 -6.97 -4.51
CA GLU A 2 16.26 -7.21 -4.13
C GLU A 2 15.50 -5.89 -4.11
N LEU A 3 14.26 -5.92 -4.58
CA LEU A 3 13.36 -4.76 -4.54
C LEU A 3 12.13 -5.10 -3.71
N ILE A 4 11.82 -4.29 -2.71
CA ILE A 4 10.59 -4.37 -1.92
C ILE A 4 9.72 -3.18 -2.35
N ILE A 5 8.62 -3.47 -3.04
CA ILE A 5 7.80 -2.49 -3.74
C ILE A 5 6.44 -2.39 -3.04
N PHE A 6 6.25 -1.32 -2.31
CA PHE A 6 4.97 -1.01 -1.67
C PHE A 6 4.06 -0.31 -2.67
N MET A 7 3.01 -1.01 -3.09
CA MET A 7 2.04 -0.56 -4.09
C MET A 7 0.64 -1.03 -3.66
N ASN A 8 -0.15 -0.15 -3.07
CA ASN A 8 -1.43 -0.53 -2.48
C ASN A 8 -2.55 -0.70 -3.53
N SER A 9 -2.28 -1.48 -4.57
CA SER A 9 -3.27 -1.82 -5.60
C SER A 9 -2.91 -3.10 -6.33
N MET A 10 -3.67 -4.15 -6.11
CA MET A 10 -3.53 -5.42 -6.85
C MET A 10 -3.71 -5.26 -8.36
N SER A 11 -4.58 -4.34 -8.77
CA SER A 11 -4.77 -4.03 -10.20
C SER A 11 -3.52 -3.38 -10.82
N MET A 12 -2.84 -2.50 -10.09
CA MET A 12 -1.59 -1.88 -10.55
C MET A 12 -0.45 -2.90 -10.59
N ILE A 13 -0.30 -3.72 -9.53
CA ILE A 13 0.65 -4.82 -9.49
C ILE A 13 0.45 -5.72 -10.72
N GLY A 14 -0.79 -6.08 -11.02
CA GLY A 14 -1.12 -6.88 -12.19
C GLY A 14 -0.70 -6.25 -13.52
N LYS A 15 -0.94 -4.94 -13.69
CA LYS A 15 -0.51 -4.21 -14.90
C LYS A 15 1.01 -4.16 -15.04
N VAL A 16 1.74 -4.06 -13.94
CA VAL A 16 3.22 -4.09 -13.96
C VAL A 16 3.71 -5.46 -14.39
N ILE A 17 3.18 -6.53 -13.79
CA ILE A 17 3.52 -7.92 -14.16
C ILE A 17 3.17 -8.22 -15.63
N GLU A 18 2.01 -7.75 -16.09
CA GLU A 18 1.57 -7.95 -17.47
C GLU A 18 2.48 -7.27 -18.49
N ARG A 19 3.08 -6.13 -18.14
CA ARG A 19 3.93 -5.31 -19.03
C ARG A 19 5.42 -5.61 -18.95
N CYS A 20 5.86 -6.32 -17.93
CA CYS A 20 7.27 -6.60 -17.67
C CYS A 20 7.54 -8.10 -17.78
N ASP A 21 8.00 -8.55 -18.92
CA ASP A 21 8.19 -9.98 -19.23
C ASP A 21 9.22 -10.67 -18.33
N PHE A 22 10.14 -9.92 -17.73
CA PHE A 22 11.12 -10.44 -16.79
C PHE A 22 10.55 -10.76 -15.40
N LEU A 23 9.31 -10.34 -15.10
CA LEU A 23 8.62 -10.65 -13.85
C LEU A 23 7.91 -12.00 -13.96
N THR A 24 8.48 -13.02 -13.38
CA THR A 24 7.97 -14.40 -13.40
C THR A 24 7.57 -14.87 -12.00
N PRO A 25 6.75 -15.92 -11.86
CA PRO A 25 6.41 -16.48 -10.55
C PRO A 25 7.64 -16.88 -9.72
N ASP A 26 8.77 -17.21 -10.36
CA ASP A 26 9.99 -17.62 -9.67
C ASP A 26 10.70 -16.46 -8.99
N ASN A 27 10.68 -15.26 -9.59
CA ASN A 27 11.39 -14.09 -9.09
C ASN A 27 10.49 -13.04 -8.42
N VAL A 28 9.16 -13.23 -8.47
CA VAL A 28 8.17 -12.32 -7.87
C VAL A 28 7.53 -12.94 -6.64
N ASN A 29 7.47 -12.18 -5.56
CA ASN A 29 6.69 -12.46 -4.36
C ASN A 29 5.59 -11.38 -4.22
N ILE A 30 4.36 -11.77 -3.90
CA ILE A 30 3.24 -10.83 -3.74
C ILE A 30 2.65 -11.00 -2.35
N ILE A 31 2.81 -9.98 -1.51
CA ILE A 31 2.36 -9.96 -0.12
C ILE A 31 1.11 -9.07 -0.02
N CYS A 32 -0.02 -9.70 0.19
CA CYS A 32 -1.31 -9.03 0.36
C CYS A 32 -2.18 -9.81 1.35
N ALA A 33 -3.34 -9.28 1.72
CA ALA A 33 -4.27 -9.98 2.61
C ALA A 33 -4.80 -11.26 1.96
N ASP A 34 -4.40 -12.42 2.49
CA ASP A 34 -4.78 -13.74 1.97
C ASP A 34 -6.28 -14.06 2.19
N SER A 35 -6.87 -13.53 3.26
CA SER A 35 -8.30 -13.68 3.54
C SER A 35 -9.21 -12.91 2.55
N ASN A 36 -8.64 -12.01 1.73
CA ASN A 36 -9.41 -11.21 0.79
C ASN A 36 -9.58 -11.95 -0.55
N THR A 37 -10.79 -12.44 -0.81
CA THR A 37 -11.17 -13.12 -2.06
C THR A 37 -10.89 -12.26 -3.30
N ASN A 38 -11.03 -10.94 -3.20
CA ASN A 38 -10.74 -10.03 -4.31
C ASN A 38 -9.27 -10.07 -4.72
N ASN A 39 -8.35 -10.21 -3.77
CA ASN A 39 -6.92 -10.35 -4.07
C ASN A 39 -6.63 -11.64 -4.82
N LYS A 40 -7.21 -12.76 -4.40
CA LYS A 40 -7.08 -14.06 -5.10
C LYS A 40 -7.66 -14.00 -6.51
N ASN A 41 -8.82 -13.37 -6.66
CA ASN A 41 -9.43 -13.14 -7.98
C ASN A 41 -8.56 -12.25 -8.88
N ALA A 42 -7.93 -11.21 -8.31
CA ALA A 42 -7.02 -10.35 -9.06
C ALA A 42 -5.78 -11.13 -9.54
N LEU A 43 -5.17 -11.98 -8.70
CA LEU A 43 -4.04 -12.83 -9.09
C LEU A 43 -4.44 -13.82 -10.20
N SER A 44 -5.60 -14.45 -10.07
CA SER A 44 -6.13 -15.33 -11.12
C SER A 44 -6.40 -14.58 -12.44
N ALA A 45 -6.84 -13.31 -12.35
CA ALA A 45 -7.04 -12.47 -13.53
C ALA A 45 -5.71 -12.08 -14.20
N ILE A 46 -4.66 -11.80 -13.42
CA ILE A 46 -3.31 -11.57 -13.94
C ILE A 46 -2.86 -12.79 -14.73
N SER A 47 -2.87 -13.98 -14.11
CA SER A 47 -2.45 -15.23 -14.73
C SER A 47 -3.20 -15.54 -16.04
N ARG A 48 -4.49 -15.20 -16.12
CA ARG A 48 -5.30 -15.38 -17.35
C ARG A 48 -4.99 -14.40 -18.48
N LYS A 49 -4.42 -13.25 -18.16
CA LYS A 49 -4.08 -12.21 -19.14
C LYS A 49 -2.73 -12.45 -19.81
N LEU A 50 -1.85 -13.21 -19.18
CA LEU A 50 -0.55 -13.53 -19.73
C LEU A 50 -0.68 -14.41 -20.97
N LYS A 51 0.04 -14.05 -22.04
CA LYS A 51 -0.03 -14.68 -23.37
C LYS A 51 1.36 -15.10 -23.83
N GLY A 52 1.40 -15.84 -24.93
CA GLY A 52 2.65 -16.30 -25.54
C GLY A 52 3.39 -17.27 -24.62
N GLU A 53 4.69 -17.09 -24.49
CA GLU A 53 5.57 -17.93 -23.65
C GLU A 53 5.19 -17.90 -22.17
N ARG A 54 4.55 -16.82 -21.71
CA ARG A 54 4.06 -16.64 -20.35
C ARG A 54 2.68 -17.26 -20.08
N SER A 55 2.09 -17.87 -21.10
CA SER A 55 0.79 -18.54 -20.94
C SER A 55 0.91 -19.71 -19.98
N GLY A 56 0.10 -19.71 -18.93
CA GLY A 56 0.13 -20.74 -17.90
C GLY A 56 0.89 -20.37 -16.64
N GLU A 57 1.66 -19.29 -16.62
CA GLU A 57 2.25 -18.77 -15.37
C GLU A 57 1.16 -18.52 -14.31
N ARG A 58 1.47 -18.87 -13.06
CA ARG A 58 0.57 -18.70 -11.93
C ARG A 58 1.24 -17.85 -10.86
N PHE A 59 0.60 -16.73 -10.55
CA PHE A 59 0.99 -15.88 -9.43
C PHE A 59 0.06 -16.16 -8.25
N GLU A 60 0.65 -16.31 -7.08
CA GLU A 60 -0.06 -16.64 -5.84
C GLU A 60 0.28 -15.65 -4.74
N VAL A 61 -0.54 -15.63 -3.69
CA VAL A 61 -0.22 -14.88 -2.48
C VAL A 61 1.00 -15.52 -1.84
N GLY A 62 2.05 -14.74 -1.73
CA GLY A 62 3.28 -15.17 -1.10
C GLY A 62 3.30 -14.89 0.40
N ARG A 63 4.35 -15.36 1.05
CA ARG A 63 4.63 -15.05 2.45
C ARG A 63 5.89 -14.21 2.60
N VAL A 64 6.01 -13.58 3.75
CA VAL A 64 7.24 -12.89 4.13
C VAL A 64 8.31 -13.94 4.41
N PRO A 65 9.49 -13.86 3.78
CA PRO A 65 10.60 -14.77 4.07
C PRO A 65 11.05 -14.64 5.53
N LEU A 66 11.41 -15.74 6.15
CA LEU A 66 11.99 -15.76 7.48
C LEU A 66 13.41 -15.17 7.46
N LYS A 67 13.95 -14.82 8.62
CA LYS A 67 15.24 -14.13 8.76
C LYS A 67 16.41 -14.79 8.02
N HIS A 68 16.37 -16.10 7.78
CA HIS A 68 17.44 -16.85 7.13
C HIS A 68 17.04 -17.37 5.73
N GLU A 69 15.89 -16.96 5.24
CA GLU A 69 15.42 -17.34 3.91
C GLU A 69 15.79 -16.26 2.90
N GLN A 70 16.10 -16.71 1.69
CA GLN A 70 16.38 -15.80 0.58
C GLN A 70 15.08 -15.13 0.11
N ASN A 71 15.13 -13.82 -0.05
CA ASN A 71 14.03 -13.08 -0.69
C ASN A 71 14.04 -13.32 -2.20
N LYS A 72 12.85 -13.29 -2.82
CA LYS A 72 12.78 -13.16 -4.27
C LYS A 72 13.25 -11.79 -4.73
N THR A 73 13.66 -11.69 -5.98
CA THR A 73 14.19 -10.44 -6.55
C THR A 73 13.20 -9.27 -6.44
N TYR A 74 11.92 -9.55 -6.64
CA TYR A 74 10.84 -8.54 -6.61
C TYR A 74 9.78 -8.95 -5.60
N THR A 75 9.59 -8.15 -4.57
CA THR A 75 8.51 -8.36 -3.59
C THR A 75 7.53 -7.20 -3.67
N PHE A 76 6.33 -7.46 -4.17
CA PHE A 76 5.24 -6.49 -4.16
C PHE A 76 4.43 -6.61 -2.88
N CYS A 77 4.18 -5.47 -2.23
CA CYS A 77 3.45 -5.39 -0.97
C CYS A 77 2.26 -4.45 -1.10
N THR A 78 1.10 -4.89 -0.63
CA THR A 78 -0.03 -3.98 -0.40
C THR A 78 0.05 -3.37 1.01
N SER A 79 -0.91 -2.52 1.39
CA SER A 79 -0.96 -1.89 2.72
C SER A 79 -0.96 -2.89 3.89
N THR A 80 -1.32 -4.14 3.65
CA THR A 80 -1.22 -5.23 4.65
C THR A 80 0.21 -5.37 5.19
N ALA A 81 1.22 -5.08 4.38
CA ALA A 81 2.62 -5.16 4.78
C ALA A 81 3.18 -3.86 5.42
N HIS A 82 2.37 -2.80 5.55
CA HIS A 82 2.80 -1.61 6.27
C HIS A 82 2.98 -1.89 7.78
N PHE A 83 2.23 -2.85 8.31
CA PHE A 83 2.24 -3.22 9.72
C PHE A 83 2.52 -4.72 9.90
N GLY A 84 3.36 -5.06 10.87
CA GLY A 84 3.56 -6.45 11.29
C GLY A 84 4.38 -7.34 10.36
N VAL A 85 5.10 -6.78 9.40
CA VAL A 85 5.96 -7.50 8.45
C VAL A 85 7.40 -7.00 8.57
N ASP A 86 8.35 -7.90 8.68
CA ASP A 86 9.79 -7.55 8.73
C ASP A 86 10.54 -8.25 7.60
N PHE A 87 11.35 -7.50 6.88
CA PHE A 87 12.24 -7.99 5.84
C PHE A 87 13.68 -7.97 6.33
N TYR A 88 14.33 -9.11 6.25
CA TYR A 88 15.75 -9.26 6.59
C TYR A 88 16.55 -9.43 5.30
N SER A 89 16.99 -8.34 4.72
CA SER A 89 17.73 -8.31 3.47
C SER A 89 18.97 -7.45 3.59
N ASP A 90 20.10 -7.95 3.06
CA ASP A 90 21.37 -7.25 3.08
C ASP A 90 21.49 -6.21 1.93
N CYS A 91 20.60 -6.22 0.97
CA CYS A 91 20.73 -5.40 -0.24
C CYS A 91 19.40 -4.88 -0.83
N ALA A 92 18.27 -5.11 -0.16
CA ALA A 92 16.97 -4.67 -0.67
C ALA A 92 16.89 -3.14 -0.74
N LEU A 93 16.33 -2.65 -1.85
CA LEU A 93 15.89 -1.27 -2.00
C LEU A 93 14.37 -1.22 -1.83
N THR A 94 13.91 -0.34 -0.94
CA THR A 94 12.49 -0.05 -0.77
C THR A 94 12.02 0.92 -1.86
N ILE A 95 10.93 0.58 -2.53
CA ILE A 95 10.25 1.45 -3.49
C ILE A 95 8.81 1.64 -3.01
N VAL A 96 8.35 2.88 -2.96
CA VAL A 96 6.97 3.23 -2.60
C VAL A 96 6.30 3.85 -3.81
N VAL A 97 5.21 3.27 -4.26
CA VAL A 97 4.47 3.72 -5.44
C VAL A 97 3.10 4.23 -5.03
N CYS A 98 2.84 5.50 -5.32
CA CYS A 98 1.58 6.19 -5.03
C CYS A 98 0.91 6.63 -6.32
N ASP A 99 -0.41 6.46 -6.39
CA ASP A 99 -1.24 7.06 -7.44
C ASP A 99 -2.24 8.02 -6.79
N ASN A 100 -1.97 9.30 -6.86
CA ASN A 100 -2.76 10.35 -6.19
C ASN A 100 -4.21 10.47 -6.72
N ARG A 101 -4.53 9.79 -7.83
CA ARG A 101 -5.91 9.70 -8.33
C ARG A 101 -6.80 8.80 -7.47
N TYR A 102 -6.17 7.93 -6.67
CA TYR A 102 -6.88 6.96 -5.83
C TYR A 102 -6.46 7.13 -4.37
N GLN A 103 -7.40 7.52 -3.52
CA GLN A 103 -7.15 7.77 -2.10
C GLN A 103 -6.52 6.57 -1.38
N TYR A 104 -6.90 5.35 -1.72
CA TYR A 104 -6.34 4.14 -1.13
C TYR A 104 -4.87 3.87 -1.52
N SER A 105 -4.37 4.53 -2.57
CA SER A 105 -2.98 4.42 -3.04
C SER A 105 -2.07 5.52 -2.47
N VAL A 106 -2.64 6.52 -1.84
CA VAL A 106 -1.87 7.61 -1.22
C VAL A 106 -1.20 7.11 0.04
N VAL A 107 0.09 7.39 0.16
CA VAL A 107 0.89 7.07 1.35
C VAL A 107 1.09 8.36 2.16
N ASN A 108 0.71 8.34 3.42
CA ASN A 108 0.96 9.44 4.32
C ASN A 108 2.45 9.49 4.68
N VAL A 109 3.08 10.66 4.41
CA VAL A 109 4.53 10.83 4.61
C VAL A 109 4.91 10.80 6.08
N ASP A 110 4.03 11.26 6.97
CA ASP A 110 4.31 11.34 8.41
C ASP A 110 3.97 10.05 9.16
N LEU A 111 3.03 9.25 8.66
CA LEU A 111 2.55 8.04 9.33
C LEU A 111 2.97 6.76 8.62
N ASP A 112 2.62 6.61 7.34
CA ASP A 112 2.84 5.35 6.62
C ASP A 112 4.29 5.19 6.17
N LEU A 113 4.92 6.27 5.68
CA LEU A 113 6.26 6.19 5.14
C LEU A 113 7.30 5.75 6.18
N PRO A 114 7.32 6.28 7.43
CA PRO A 114 8.21 5.78 8.49
C PRO A 114 7.95 4.30 8.82
N GLN A 115 6.69 3.87 8.80
CA GLN A 115 6.34 2.47 9.02
C GLN A 115 6.88 1.57 7.91
N ILE A 116 6.76 1.97 6.66
CA ILE A 116 7.30 1.25 5.50
C ILE A 116 8.82 1.18 5.57
N LEU A 117 9.50 2.29 5.85
CA LEU A 117 10.97 2.33 5.95
C LEU A 117 11.49 1.42 7.06
N GLY A 118 10.78 1.35 8.18
CA GLY A 118 11.11 0.47 9.29
C GLY A 118 10.93 -1.03 9.00
N ARG A 119 10.41 -1.43 7.84
CA ARG A 119 10.20 -2.85 7.50
C ARG A 119 11.49 -3.58 7.12
N VAL A 120 12.47 -2.89 6.56
CA VAL A 120 13.80 -3.47 6.33
C VAL A 120 14.61 -3.39 7.62
N ARG A 121 14.85 -4.53 8.28
CA ARG A 121 15.42 -4.59 9.63
C ARG A 121 16.94 -4.64 9.67
N ASN A 122 17.59 -5.04 8.59
CA ASN A 122 19.03 -5.12 8.56
C ASN A 122 19.65 -3.73 8.41
N GLN A 123 20.31 -3.25 9.46
CA GLN A 123 20.99 -1.96 9.51
C GLN A 123 22.25 -1.90 8.64
N ASP A 124 22.85 -3.06 8.33
CA ASP A 124 24.02 -3.16 7.44
C ASP A 124 23.64 -3.05 5.96
N ASN A 125 22.33 -3.09 5.64
CA ASN A 125 21.86 -2.84 4.28
C ASN A 125 22.16 -1.38 3.87
N PRO A 126 22.90 -1.14 2.76
CA PRO A 126 23.25 0.22 2.31
C PRO A 126 22.02 1.09 1.99
N ASN A 127 20.85 0.48 1.79
CA ASN A 127 19.58 1.15 1.57
C ASN A 127 18.70 1.20 2.86
N TYR A 128 19.27 0.85 4.00
CA TYR A 128 18.53 0.91 5.26
C TYR A 128 17.93 2.30 5.49
N ASN A 129 16.66 2.33 5.89
CA ASN A 129 15.89 3.56 6.14
C ASN A 129 15.85 4.54 4.95
N ARG A 130 15.94 4.02 3.71
CA ARG A 130 15.86 4.77 2.46
C ARG A 130 14.82 4.15 1.54
N CYS A 131 14.15 4.99 0.75
CA CYS A 131 13.28 4.53 -0.32
C CYS A 131 13.34 5.42 -1.55
N LEU A 132 12.92 4.86 -2.67
CA LEU A 132 12.54 5.61 -3.85
C LEU A 132 11.02 5.80 -3.83
N LEU A 133 10.56 7.05 -3.72
CA LEU A 133 9.15 7.39 -3.83
C LEU A 133 8.80 7.72 -5.27
N ILE A 134 7.87 6.98 -5.84
CA ILE A 134 7.32 7.20 -7.19
C ILE A 134 5.87 7.62 -7.02
N SER A 135 5.54 8.84 -7.44
CA SER A 135 4.17 9.35 -7.41
C SER A 135 3.83 10.06 -8.71
N ASN A 136 2.56 9.97 -9.10
CA ASN A 136 2.02 10.84 -10.13
C ASN A 136 1.50 12.11 -9.44
N ALA A 137 2.38 13.07 -9.21
CA ALA A 137 1.94 14.40 -8.81
C ALA A 137 1.20 15.03 -10.01
N SER A 138 -0.15 15.12 -9.94
CA SER A 138 -0.81 16.11 -10.77
C SER A 138 -0.47 17.47 -10.15
N PHE A 139 0.42 18.19 -10.77
CA PHE A 139 0.57 19.60 -10.50
C PHE A 139 -0.72 20.28 -11.02
N ALA A 140 -1.76 20.29 -10.19
CA ALA A 140 -2.82 21.24 -10.39
C ALA A 140 -2.17 22.62 -10.21
N GLU A 141 -2.22 23.44 -11.24
CA GLU A 141 -1.59 24.78 -11.31
C GLU A 141 -1.93 25.70 -10.13
N HIS A 142 -2.81 25.27 -9.23
CA HIS A 142 -3.32 26.03 -8.10
C HIS A 142 -3.03 25.40 -6.71
N MET A 143 -2.17 24.37 -6.62
CA MET A 143 -1.79 23.79 -5.33
C MET A 143 -0.50 24.45 -4.79
N ASP A 144 -0.58 25.76 -4.53
CA ASP A 144 0.47 26.47 -3.83
C ASP A 144 0.44 26.17 -2.31
N TYR A 145 1.46 26.61 -1.59
CA TYR A 145 1.56 26.42 -0.13
C TYR A 145 0.34 27.00 0.60
N ASN A 146 -0.16 28.15 0.16
CA ASN A 146 -1.30 28.83 0.81
C ASN A 146 -2.58 28.02 0.65
N TYR A 147 -2.80 27.41 -0.53
CA TYR A 147 -3.92 26.50 -0.76
C TYR A 147 -3.84 25.27 0.15
N LEU A 148 -2.67 24.64 0.26
CA LEU A 148 -2.46 23.48 1.12
C LEU A 148 -2.65 23.84 2.59
N LEU A 149 -2.14 24.98 3.04
CA LEU A 149 -2.31 25.48 4.40
C LEU A 149 -3.78 25.75 4.72
N LYS A 150 -4.52 26.37 3.78
CA LYS A 150 -5.96 26.61 3.92
C LYS A 150 -6.72 25.27 4.06
N LYS A 151 -6.42 24.30 3.20
CA LYS A 151 -7.03 22.95 3.26
C LYS A 151 -6.73 22.23 4.57
N HIS A 152 -5.50 22.33 5.04
CA HIS A 152 -5.10 21.78 6.33
C HIS A 152 -5.90 22.40 7.48
N ASN A 153 -6.00 23.73 7.52
CA ASN A 153 -6.73 24.43 8.55
C ASN A 153 -8.24 24.10 8.52
N GLU A 154 -8.87 24.07 7.33
CA GLU A 154 -10.25 23.63 7.17
C GLU A 154 -10.48 22.20 7.69
N THR A 155 -9.54 21.31 7.44
CA THR A 155 -9.61 19.92 7.92
C THR A 155 -9.46 19.86 9.45
N LYS A 156 -8.52 20.63 10.00
CA LYS A 156 -8.31 20.73 11.45
C LYS A 156 -9.56 21.25 12.16
N GLU A 157 -10.14 22.34 11.67
CA GLU A 157 -11.38 22.92 12.23
C GLU A 157 -12.54 21.91 12.20
N ARG A 158 -12.71 21.15 11.12
CA ARG A 158 -13.71 20.07 11.05
C ARG A 158 -13.45 18.98 12.07
N CYS A 159 -12.19 18.55 12.23
CA CYS A 159 -11.86 17.55 13.23
C CYS A 159 -12.15 18.02 14.65
N GLU A 160 -11.87 19.30 14.96
CA GLU A 160 -12.19 19.90 16.24
C GLU A 160 -13.71 19.96 16.46
N GLN A 161 -14.49 20.39 15.48
CA GLN A 161 -15.96 20.39 15.53
C GLN A 161 -16.52 18.98 15.75
N TYR A 162 -15.99 17.95 15.04
CA TYR A 162 -16.41 16.57 15.26
C TYR A 162 -16.05 16.07 16.66
N ARG A 163 -14.87 16.39 17.15
CA ARG A 163 -14.45 16.02 18.51
C ARG A 163 -15.40 16.65 19.55
N ASP A 164 -15.72 17.93 19.41
CA ASP A 164 -16.57 18.64 20.33
C ASP A 164 -18.03 18.13 20.26
N LEU A 165 -18.51 17.81 19.06
CA LEU A 165 -19.79 17.14 18.84
C LEU A 165 -19.83 15.78 19.56
N ILE A 166 -18.82 14.92 19.35
CA ILE A 166 -18.76 13.61 20.00
C ILE A 166 -18.69 13.75 21.53
N ALA A 167 -17.94 14.73 22.04
CA ALA A 167 -17.86 15.00 23.49
C ALA A 167 -19.19 15.47 24.09
N SER A 168 -20.09 16.08 23.29
CA SER A 168 -21.41 16.55 23.70
C SER A 168 -22.50 15.47 23.66
N ILE A 169 -22.24 14.31 23.04
CA ILE A 169 -23.19 13.24 22.82
C ILE A 169 -23.04 12.18 23.92
N ASP A 170 -24.16 11.61 24.36
CA ASP A 170 -24.16 10.50 25.32
C ASP A 170 -23.60 9.20 24.70
N GLU A 171 -23.28 8.22 25.53
CA GLU A 171 -22.68 6.96 25.08
C GLU A 171 -23.54 6.21 24.04
N LYS A 172 -24.87 6.37 24.10
CA LYS A 172 -25.79 5.75 23.15
C LYS A 172 -25.69 6.43 21.79
N GLY A 173 -25.61 7.75 21.75
CA GLY A 173 -25.43 8.54 20.51
C GLY A 173 -24.08 8.24 19.84
N VAL A 174 -23.01 8.10 20.60
CA VAL A 174 -21.68 7.71 20.08
C VAL A 174 -21.74 6.33 19.42
N LYS A 175 -22.41 5.35 20.05
CA LYS A 175 -22.59 4.00 19.46
C LYS A 175 -23.39 4.04 18.17
N MET A 176 -24.42 4.90 18.08
CA MET A 176 -25.21 5.06 16.85
C MET A 176 -24.42 5.70 15.72
N LEU A 177 -23.63 6.73 16.00
CA LEU A 177 -22.75 7.35 15.00
C LEU A 177 -21.71 6.37 14.47
N TYR A 178 -21.10 5.59 15.35
CA TYR A 178 -20.13 4.56 14.96
C TYR A 178 -20.78 3.47 14.07
N ALA A 179 -21.95 3.00 14.43
CA ALA A 179 -22.69 2.02 13.63
C ALA A 179 -23.06 2.58 12.24
N ALA A 180 -23.47 3.85 12.14
CA ALA A 180 -23.73 4.50 10.87
C ALA A 180 -22.48 4.60 9.99
N ALA A 181 -21.36 5.06 10.54
CA ALA A 181 -20.09 5.16 9.82
C ALA A 181 -19.60 3.79 9.28
N VAL A 182 -19.70 2.73 10.10
CA VAL A 182 -19.37 1.35 9.67
C VAL A 182 -20.30 0.86 8.56
N SER A 183 -21.57 1.24 8.59
CA SER A 183 -22.54 0.84 7.55
C SER A 183 -22.28 1.54 6.21
N GLU A 184 -21.81 2.79 6.22
CA GLU A 184 -21.44 3.51 5.00
C GLU A 184 -20.15 2.97 4.38
N GLN A 185 -19.14 2.64 5.19
CA GLN A 185 -17.92 1.98 4.69
C GLN A 185 -18.20 0.64 4.00
N LYS A 186 -19.18 -0.13 4.49
CA LYS A 186 -19.58 -1.40 3.85
C LYS A 186 -20.34 -1.21 2.53
N LYS A 187 -20.92 -0.03 2.28
CA LYS A 187 -21.62 0.28 1.02
C LYS A 187 -20.71 0.87 -0.04
N SER A 188 -19.58 1.43 0.34
CA SER A 188 -18.61 2.10 -0.55
C SER A 188 -17.41 1.19 -0.96
N GLY A 189 -17.34 -0.04 -0.51
CA GLY A 189 -16.36 -1.08 -0.87
C GLY A 189 -17.00 -2.24 -1.56
#